data_bdfcd5b762e8de1fd3f3ebc5157dc13f
#
_entry.id   bdfcd5b762e8de1fd3f3ebc5157dc13f
#
_cell.length_a   1.000
_cell.length_b   1.000
_cell.length_c   1.000
_cell.angle_alpha   90.00
_cell.angle_beta   90.00
_cell.angle_gamma   90.00
#
_symmetry.space_group_name_H-M   'P 1'
#
loop_
_entity.id
_entity.type
_entity.pdbx_description
1 polymer ?
#
loop_
_entity_poly.entity_id
_entity_poly.type
_entity_poly.pdbx_seq_one_letter_code
_entity_poly.pdbx_strand_id
1 'polypeptide(L)'
;MEFRFNFLLKTLKSMKVIIRKNSAEGSLWAAHYIAARIKEKAAVTDKPFVIGLCTGSTPIETYAELIRMVKAGELSFKNVISFNMDEYVGLPVEHPESYHSFMHKYLFDQIDEKPENIHILNGNAPDVEAECAAYEKAIVDAGGFDLFLGGVGEDGHIAFNEPFSSLSSRTRVVTLTQDTREVNARFFDNDPTKVPAQALTVGVATVLSSKEVVILAFGSKKARALKDAIEGPMSHYCTLSGLQNHPAGTIVCDENSISEVKVSSYRYFKAVEAAENA
;
A
#
# COMPACT_ATOMS: atom_id res chain seq x y z
N MET A 1 -0.61 -17.52 -24.01
CA MET A 1 0.06 -16.25 -24.32
C MET A 1 0.97 -15.96 -23.14
N GLU A 2 2.24 -16.38 -23.23
CA GLU A 2 3.21 -16.18 -22.15
C GLU A 2 3.55 -14.68 -22.06
N PHE A 3 3.15 -14.04 -20.98
CA PHE A 3 3.66 -12.71 -20.63
C PHE A 3 5.12 -12.85 -20.17
N ARG A 4 6.07 -12.64 -21.09
CA ARG A 4 7.46 -12.46 -20.71
C ARG A 4 7.61 -11.09 -20.04
N PHE A 5 7.59 -11.08 -18.71
CA PHE A 5 8.01 -9.93 -17.92
C PHE A 5 9.54 -9.85 -17.92
N ASN A 6 10.11 -9.16 -18.91
CA ASN A 6 11.52 -8.75 -18.86
C ASN A 6 11.64 -7.51 -17.98
N PHE A 7 11.66 -7.70 -16.67
CA PHE A 7 12.02 -6.65 -15.71
C PHE A 7 13.56 -6.55 -15.63
N LEU A 8 14.17 -5.93 -16.62
CA LEU A 8 15.54 -5.43 -16.48
C LEU A 8 15.52 -4.27 -15.48
N LEU A 9 16.24 -4.43 -14.37
CA LEU A 9 16.55 -3.41 -13.36
C LEU A 9 17.29 -2.20 -14.01
N LYS A 10 16.57 -1.38 -14.76
CA LYS A 10 16.99 -0.01 -15.01
C LYS A 10 16.55 0.79 -13.80
N THR A 11 17.49 1.39 -13.11
CA THR A 11 17.28 2.33 -11.99
C THR A 11 16.17 3.29 -12.37
N LEU A 12 14.98 3.08 -11.82
CA LEU A 12 13.84 3.96 -12.03
C LEU A 12 14.20 5.31 -11.41
N LYS A 13 14.21 6.35 -12.21
CA LYS A 13 14.52 7.72 -11.76
C LYS A 13 13.29 8.63 -11.76
N SER A 14 12.10 8.06 -11.95
CA SER A 14 10.84 8.81 -12.02
C SER A 14 9.65 7.96 -11.59
N MET A 15 8.63 8.62 -11.05
CA MET A 15 7.34 8.00 -10.73
C MET A 15 6.74 7.38 -12.00
N LYS A 16 6.20 6.15 -11.84
CA LYS A 16 5.44 5.45 -12.88
C LYS A 16 3.95 5.52 -12.63
N VAL A 17 3.17 5.56 -13.70
CA VAL A 17 1.71 5.39 -13.64
C VAL A 17 1.33 4.25 -14.58
N ILE A 18 0.85 3.16 -14.02
CA ILE A 18 0.39 1.96 -14.72
C ILE A 18 -1.12 2.05 -14.85
N ILE A 19 -1.60 2.24 -16.07
CA ILE A 19 -3.02 2.44 -16.35
C ILE A 19 -3.60 1.13 -16.90
N ARG A 20 -4.60 0.58 -16.22
CA ARG A 20 -5.31 -0.63 -16.62
C ARG A 20 -6.77 -0.32 -16.93
N LYS A 21 -7.44 -1.20 -17.64
CA LYS A 21 -8.83 -1.02 -18.05
C LYS A 21 -9.79 -0.93 -16.85
N ASN A 22 -9.51 -1.69 -15.81
CA ASN A 22 -10.34 -1.79 -14.60
C ASN A 22 -9.50 -2.22 -13.40
N SER A 23 -10.13 -2.26 -12.20
CA SER A 23 -9.49 -2.67 -10.94
C SER A 23 -8.94 -4.09 -10.99
N ALA A 24 -9.64 -5.02 -11.62
CA ALA A 24 -9.21 -6.41 -11.70
C ALA A 24 -7.88 -6.57 -12.46
N GLU A 25 -7.74 -5.89 -13.61
CA GLU A 25 -6.47 -5.88 -14.35
C GLU A 25 -5.35 -5.18 -13.57
N GLY A 26 -5.68 -4.09 -12.83
CA GLY A 26 -4.72 -3.39 -11.98
C GLY A 26 -4.26 -4.25 -10.80
N SER A 27 -5.19 -4.92 -10.13
CA SER A 27 -4.92 -5.83 -9.01
C SER A 27 -4.06 -7.03 -9.46
N LEU A 28 -4.37 -7.61 -10.63
CA LEU A 28 -3.59 -8.69 -11.21
C LEU A 28 -2.15 -8.25 -11.53
N TRP A 29 -1.98 -7.05 -12.12
CA TRP A 29 -0.67 -6.48 -12.39
C TRP A 29 0.15 -6.32 -11.10
N ALA A 30 -0.47 -5.77 -10.05
CA ALA A 30 0.19 -5.55 -8.76
C ALA A 30 0.61 -6.88 -8.09
N ALA A 31 -0.25 -7.89 -8.11
CA ALA A 31 0.07 -9.21 -7.58
C ALA A 31 1.26 -9.85 -8.30
N HIS A 32 1.26 -9.82 -9.63
CA HIS A 32 2.37 -10.34 -10.43
C HIS A 32 3.67 -9.55 -10.20
N TYR A 33 3.57 -8.22 -10.04
CA TYR A 33 4.72 -7.38 -9.71
C TYR A 33 5.33 -7.77 -8.37
N ILE A 34 4.51 -7.86 -7.30
CA ILE A 34 4.96 -8.28 -5.97
C ILE A 34 5.60 -9.66 -6.02
N ALA A 35 4.94 -10.63 -6.66
CA ALA A 35 5.46 -11.99 -6.80
C ALA A 35 6.83 -12.03 -7.52
N ALA A 36 6.99 -11.23 -8.57
CA ALA A 36 8.26 -11.11 -9.29
C ALA A 36 9.37 -10.56 -8.37
N ARG A 37 9.08 -9.48 -7.60
CA ARG A 37 10.07 -8.88 -6.68
C ARG A 37 10.49 -9.83 -5.56
N ILE A 38 9.56 -10.59 -4.99
CA ILE A 38 9.86 -11.64 -3.98
C ILE A 38 10.81 -12.69 -4.60
N LYS A 39 10.48 -13.21 -5.78
CA LYS A 39 11.29 -14.22 -6.47
C LYS A 39 12.68 -13.70 -6.87
N GLU A 40 12.76 -12.47 -7.39
CA GLU A 40 14.03 -11.83 -7.76
C GLU A 40 14.97 -11.68 -6.56
N LYS A 41 14.45 -11.25 -5.39
CA LYS A 41 15.26 -11.16 -4.18
C LYS A 41 15.71 -12.54 -3.71
N ALA A 42 14.83 -13.53 -3.70
CA ALA A 42 15.16 -14.90 -3.29
C ALA A 42 16.20 -15.56 -4.21
N ALA A 43 16.28 -15.16 -5.49
CA ALA A 43 17.26 -15.67 -6.43
C ALA A 43 18.69 -15.16 -6.19
N VAL A 44 18.85 -14.05 -5.45
CA VAL A 44 20.17 -13.39 -5.27
C VAL A 44 20.64 -13.34 -3.81
N THR A 45 19.75 -13.63 -2.85
CA THR A 45 20.09 -13.59 -1.42
C THR A 45 19.11 -14.38 -0.56
N ASP A 46 19.60 -14.92 0.56
CA ASP A 46 18.76 -15.57 1.57
C ASP A 46 18.11 -14.58 2.57
N LYS A 47 18.36 -13.27 2.43
CA LYS A 47 17.71 -12.27 3.27
C LYS A 47 16.22 -12.21 2.97
N PRO A 48 15.36 -12.07 3.99
CA PRO A 48 13.91 -12.02 3.80
C PRO A 48 13.51 -10.81 2.95
N PHE A 49 12.44 -10.97 2.16
CA PHE A 49 11.78 -9.86 1.48
C PHE A 49 10.88 -9.11 2.46
N VAL A 50 11.12 -7.82 2.66
CA VAL A 50 10.36 -7.00 3.61
C VAL A 50 9.31 -6.20 2.86
N ILE A 51 8.03 -6.41 3.20
CA ILE A 51 6.91 -5.77 2.51
C ILE A 51 6.00 -5.00 3.48
N GLY A 52 5.65 -3.78 3.10
CA GLY A 52 4.54 -3.05 3.71
C GLY A 52 3.21 -3.41 3.04
N LEU A 53 2.14 -3.60 3.81
CA LEU A 53 0.83 -4.02 3.33
C LEU A 53 -0.28 -3.09 3.83
N CYS A 54 -1.34 -2.95 3.04
CA CYS A 54 -2.50 -2.14 3.36
C CYS A 54 -3.78 -2.96 3.53
N THR A 55 -4.77 -2.36 4.17
CA THR A 55 -6.12 -2.90 4.33
C THR A 55 -7.13 -2.18 3.42
N GLY A 56 -8.40 -2.47 3.61
CA GLY A 56 -9.50 -1.91 2.84
C GLY A 56 -9.87 -2.73 1.60
N SER A 57 -10.88 -2.28 0.86
CA SER A 57 -11.42 -3.04 -0.27
C SER A 57 -10.48 -3.10 -1.48
N THR A 58 -9.58 -2.13 -1.64
CA THR A 58 -8.73 -1.99 -2.82
C THR A 58 -7.75 -3.14 -3.03
N PRO A 59 -7.01 -3.65 -2.01
CA PRO A 59 -6.02 -4.71 -2.20
C PRO A 59 -6.60 -6.13 -2.24
N ILE A 60 -7.90 -6.35 -1.97
CA ILE A 60 -8.48 -7.69 -1.82
C ILE A 60 -8.24 -8.57 -3.04
N GLU A 61 -8.46 -8.05 -4.25
CA GLU A 61 -8.22 -8.80 -5.49
C GLU A 61 -6.73 -9.11 -5.71
N THR A 62 -5.84 -8.19 -5.30
CA THR A 62 -4.39 -8.40 -5.32
C THR A 62 -4.00 -9.54 -4.37
N TYR A 63 -4.54 -9.54 -3.14
CA TYR A 63 -4.30 -10.61 -2.17
C TYR A 63 -4.86 -11.95 -2.65
N ALA A 64 -6.05 -11.95 -3.24
CA ALA A 64 -6.64 -13.17 -3.79
C ALA A 64 -5.74 -13.83 -4.85
N GLU A 65 -5.13 -13.04 -5.73
CA GLU A 65 -4.19 -13.57 -6.73
C GLU A 65 -2.87 -14.06 -6.11
N LEU A 66 -2.31 -13.34 -5.12
CA LEU A 66 -1.14 -13.81 -4.38
C LEU A 66 -1.41 -15.15 -3.68
N ILE A 67 -2.58 -15.29 -3.04
CA ILE A 67 -3.04 -16.53 -2.42
C ILE A 67 -3.14 -17.66 -3.47
N ARG A 68 -3.74 -17.37 -4.63
CA ARG A 68 -3.81 -18.35 -5.74
C ARG A 68 -2.42 -18.83 -6.13
N MET A 69 -1.46 -17.90 -6.28
CA MET A 69 -0.08 -18.25 -6.63
C MET A 69 0.59 -19.13 -5.57
N VAL A 70 0.36 -18.83 -4.27
CA VAL A 70 0.92 -19.66 -3.19
C VAL A 70 0.30 -21.06 -3.21
N LYS A 71 -1.02 -21.17 -3.33
CA LYS A 71 -1.71 -22.47 -3.40
C LYS A 71 -1.32 -23.29 -4.63
N ALA A 72 -0.94 -22.62 -5.71
CA ALA A 72 -0.44 -23.28 -6.93
C ALA A 72 1.07 -23.64 -6.86
N GLY A 73 1.77 -23.28 -5.78
CA GLY A 73 3.22 -23.49 -5.66
C GLY A 73 4.06 -22.55 -6.53
N GLU A 74 3.45 -21.50 -7.08
CA GLU A 74 4.12 -20.52 -7.93
C GLU A 74 4.86 -19.43 -7.12
N LEU A 75 4.49 -19.23 -5.85
CA LEU A 75 5.02 -18.24 -4.93
C LEU A 75 5.10 -18.82 -3.53
N SER A 76 6.02 -18.32 -2.70
CA SER A 76 6.11 -18.66 -1.27
C SER A 76 6.42 -17.40 -0.47
N PHE A 77 5.73 -17.25 0.67
CA PHE A 77 5.96 -16.18 1.65
C PHE A 77 6.81 -16.65 2.85
N LYS A 78 7.36 -17.87 2.84
CA LYS A 78 8.18 -18.41 3.95
C LYS A 78 9.37 -17.54 4.33
N ASN A 79 9.93 -16.79 3.37
CA ASN A 79 11.04 -15.87 3.57
C ASN A 79 10.62 -14.42 3.32
N VAL A 80 9.39 -14.07 3.69
CA VAL A 80 8.85 -12.71 3.67
C VAL A 80 8.67 -12.26 5.11
N ILE A 81 8.87 -10.97 5.35
CA ILE A 81 8.49 -10.26 6.59
C ILE A 81 7.52 -9.17 6.18
N SER A 82 6.31 -9.20 6.73
CA SER A 82 5.27 -8.22 6.43
C SER A 82 5.02 -7.25 7.59
N PHE A 83 4.72 -6.01 7.23
CA PHE A 83 4.33 -4.95 8.16
C PHE A 83 3.04 -4.30 7.67
N ASN A 84 2.00 -4.32 8.49
CA ASN A 84 0.76 -3.63 8.17
C ASN A 84 0.90 -2.11 8.39
N MET A 85 0.23 -1.31 7.56
CA MET A 85 0.45 0.14 7.57
C MET A 85 -0.22 0.87 8.73
N ASP A 86 -1.28 0.30 9.30
CA ASP A 86 -2.09 0.95 10.32
C ASP A 86 -2.93 -0.03 11.13
N GLU A 87 -3.49 0.43 12.26
CA GLU A 87 -4.48 -0.25 13.08
C GLU A 87 -5.25 0.76 13.93
N TYR A 88 -6.52 0.49 14.20
CA TYR A 88 -7.34 1.30 15.09
C TYR A 88 -6.91 1.21 16.56
N VAL A 89 -6.93 2.34 17.27
CA VAL A 89 -6.68 2.36 18.72
C VAL A 89 -7.95 1.96 19.48
N GLY A 90 -7.80 1.04 20.42
CA GLY A 90 -8.87 0.63 21.33
C GLY A 90 -9.91 -0.33 20.73
N LEU A 91 -9.73 -0.76 19.47
CA LEU A 91 -10.58 -1.78 18.88
C LEU A 91 -10.06 -3.16 19.29
N PRO A 92 -10.91 -4.09 19.81
CA PRO A 92 -10.47 -5.45 20.11
C PRO A 92 -9.83 -6.13 18.87
N VAL A 93 -8.77 -6.91 19.10
CA VAL A 93 -8.03 -7.57 18.01
C VAL A 93 -8.93 -8.50 17.21
N GLU A 94 -9.88 -9.19 17.88
CA GLU A 94 -10.83 -10.11 17.26
C GLU A 94 -12.05 -9.42 16.63
N HIS A 95 -12.15 -8.10 16.75
CA HIS A 95 -13.24 -7.36 16.11
C HIS A 95 -13.17 -7.55 14.59
N PRO A 96 -14.29 -7.84 13.90
CA PRO A 96 -14.27 -8.11 12.45
C PRO A 96 -13.63 -6.99 11.61
N GLU A 97 -13.70 -5.75 12.10
CA GLU A 97 -13.19 -4.56 11.41
C GLU A 97 -11.82 -4.11 11.94
N SER A 98 -11.17 -4.86 12.86
CA SER A 98 -9.76 -4.64 13.15
C SER A 98 -8.93 -5.00 11.90
N TYR A 99 -7.85 -4.28 11.68
CA TYR A 99 -6.99 -4.59 10.54
C TYR A 99 -6.23 -5.90 10.75
N HIS A 100 -6.02 -6.30 12.00
CA HIS A 100 -5.57 -7.64 12.32
C HIS A 100 -6.53 -8.72 11.75
N SER A 101 -7.81 -8.66 12.09
CA SER A 101 -8.82 -9.61 11.59
C SER A 101 -8.96 -9.54 10.06
N PHE A 102 -8.89 -8.34 9.48
CA PHE A 102 -8.91 -8.15 8.04
C PHE A 102 -7.76 -8.89 7.35
N MET A 103 -6.52 -8.67 7.83
CA MET A 103 -5.33 -9.24 7.19
C MET A 103 -5.28 -10.76 7.32
N HIS A 104 -5.66 -11.31 8.47
CA HIS A 104 -5.79 -12.75 8.65
C HIS A 104 -6.82 -13.34 7.68
N LYS A 105 -8.01 -12.76 7.62
CA LYS A 105 -9.08 -13.22 6.72
C LYS A 105 -8.70 -13.18 5.25
N TYR A 106 -8.10 -12.09 4.79
CA TYR A 106 -7.89 -11.84 3.36
C TYR A 106 -6.50 -12.20 2.84
N LEU A 107 -5.53 -12.52 3.73
CA LEU A 107 -4.18 -12.89 3.31
C LEU A 107 -3.55 -13.96 4.22
N PHE A 108 -3.22 -13.62 5.47
CA PHE A 108 -2.26 -14.39 6.27
C PHE A 108 -2.68 -15.83 6.53
N ASP A 109 -3.95 -16.11 6.83
CA ASP A 109 -4.43 -17.48 7.07
C ASP A 109 -4.45 -18.36 5.80
N GLN A 110 -4.12 -17.81 4.64
CA GLN A 110 -4.22 -18.49 3.36
C GLN A 110 -2.89 -18.61 2.62
N ILE A 111 -1.80 -18.10 3.20
CA ILE A 111 -0.43 -18.15 2.65
C ILE A 111 0.51 -18.87 3.62
N ASP A 112 1.75 -19.08 3.20
CA ASP A 112 2.76 -19.81 3.96
C ASP A 112 3.77 -18.90 4.70
N GLU A 113 3.38 -17.65 5.00
CA GLU A 113 4.17 -16.74 5.82
C GLU A 113 4.25 -17.24 7.26
N LYS A 114 5.42 -17.11 7.89
CA LYS A 114 5.60 -17.55 9.27
C LYS A 114 4.97 -16.53 10.23
N PRO A 115 4.23 -16.95 11.26
CA PRO A 115 3.58 -16.02 12.20
C PRO A 115 4.54 -15.00 12.83
N GLU A 116 5.78 -15.39 13.12
CA GLU A 116 6.81 -14.51 13.69
C GLU A 116 7.28 -13.40 12.75
N ASN A 117 6.97 -13.53 11.45
CA ASN A 117 7.32 -12.55 10.42
C ASN A 117 6.18 -11.55 10.12
N ILE A 118 5.00 -11.78 10.69
CA ILE A 118 3.82 -10.94 10.50
C ILE A 118 3.80 -9.86 11.57
N HIS A 119 3.92 -8.60 11.18
CA HIS A 119 3.89 -7.45 12.07
C HIS A 119 2.64 -6.60 11.81
N ILE A 120 1.82 -6.45 12.83
CA ILE A 120 0.63 -5.57 12.84
C ILE A 120 0.73 -4.70 14.08
N LEU A 121 0.50 -3.39 13.93
CA LEU A 121 0.48 -2.44 15.04
C LEU A 121 -0.53 -2.86 16.11
N ASN A 122 -0.14 -2.83 17.37
CA ASN A 122 -1.02 -3.16 18.48
C ASN A 122 -1.78 -1.92 18.97
N GLY A 123 -2.98 -1.68 18.45
CA GLY A 123 -3.84 -0.58 18.88
C GLY A 123 -4.33 -0.66 20.32
N ASN A 124 -4.09 -1.78 21.02
CA ASN A 124 -4.43 -2.02 22.42
C ASN A 124 -3.18 -2.04 23.33
N ALA A 125 -2.02 -1.57 22.84
CA ALA A 125 -0.81 -1.47 23.65
C ALA A 125 -1.04 -0.52 24.85
N PRO A 126 -0.49 -0.85 26.04
CA PRO A 126 -0.59 0.03 27.21
C PRO A 126 0.03 1.43 26.98
N ASP A 127 1.05 1.49 26.12
CA ASP A 127 1.73 2.71 25.67
C ASP A 127 1.82 2.67 24.15
N VAL A 128 0.90 3.35 23.49
CA VAL A 128 0.80 3.36 22.02
C VAL A 128 1.93 4.15 21.35
N GLU A 129 2.55 5.09 22.04
CA GLU A 129 3.71 5.80 21.51
C GLU A 129 4.96 4.91 21.55
N ALA A 130 5.15 4.14 22.62
CA ALA A 130 6.21 3.12 22.70
C ALA A 130 6.01 2.04 21.63
N GLU A 131 4.76 1.61 21.36
CA GLU A 131 4.42 0.69 20.27
C GLU A 131 4.85 1.24 18.92
N CYS A 132 4.50 2.51 18.61
CA CYS A 132 4.91 3.15 17.37
C CYS A 132 6.45 3.21 17.21
N ALA A 133 7.17 3.53 18.28
CA ALA A 133 8.63 3.57 18.28
C ALA A 133 9.24 2.17 18.08
N ALA A 134 8.68 1.15 18.73
CA ALA A 134 9.11 -0.24 18.57
C ALA A 134 8.84 -0.75 17.15
N TYR A 135 7.72 -0.35 16.54
CA TYR A 135 7.37 -0.71 15.18
C TYR A 135 8.35 -0.13 14.14
N GLU A 136 8.69 1.17 14.26
CA GLU A 136 9.74 1.79 13.42
C GLU A 136 11.09 1.08 13.58
N LYS A 137 11.44 0.72 14.82
CA LYS A 137 12.68 -0.03 15.08
C LYS A 137 12.64 -1.40 14.43
N ALA A 138 11.53 -2.13 14.50
CA ALA A 138 11.37 -3.43 13.87
C ALA A 138 11.52 -3.35 12.34
N ILE A 139 10.97 -2.31 11.70
CA ILE A 139 11.15 -2.06 10.26
C ILE A 139 12.64 -1.85 9.93
N VAL A 140 13.35 -1.07 10.73
CA VAL A 140 14.80 -0.83 10.54
C VAL A 140 15.61 -2.11 10.75
N ASP A 141 15.33 -2.87 11.81
CA ASP A 141 16.01 -4.12 12.13
C ASP A 141 15.80 -5.19 11.05
N ALA A 142 14.63 -5.19 10.40
CA ALA A 142 14.34 -6.04 9.23
C ALA A 142 15.10 -5.60 7.95
N GLY A 143 15.75 -4.43 7.96
CA GLY A 143 16.51 -3.88 6.83
C GLY A 143 15.74 -2.88 5.98
N GLY A 144 14.59 -2.37 6.46
CA GLY A 144 13.69 -1.49 5.74
C GLY A 144 12.87 -2.21 4.67
N PHE A 145 11.86 -1.56 4.14
CA PHE A 145 11.00 -2.16 3.12
C PHE A 145 11.71 -2.35 1.78
N ASP A 146 11.61 -3.53 1.20
CA ASP A 146 11.93 -3.75 -0.21
C ASP A 146 10.82 -3.20 -1.10
N LEU A 147 9.57 -3.40 -0.68
CA LEU A 147 8.39 -2.87 -1.37
C LEU A 147 7.33 -2.47 -0.35
N PHE A 148 6.67 -1.35 -0.58
CA PHE A 148 5.49 -0.92 0.17
C PHE A 148 4.27 -0.91 -0.75
N LEU A 149 3.28 -1.75 -0.46
CA LEU A 149 1.98 -1.74 -1.12
C LEU A 149 1.01 -0.89 -0.32
N GLY A 150 0.43 0.14 -0.93
CA GLY A 150 -0.54 1.02 -0.31
C GLY A 150 -1.77 1.27 -1.16
N GLY A 151 -2.81 1.82 -0.54
CA GLY A 151 -3.93 2.46 -1.20
C GLY A 151 -3.83 3.98 -1.09
N VAL A 152 -4.82 4.68 -1.63
CA VAL A 152 -4.95 6.13 -1.53
C VAL A 152 -6.36 6.54 -1.12
N GLY A 153 -6.49 7.52 -0.24
CA GLY A 153 -7.75 8.17 0.11
C GLY A 153 -8.34 8.97 -1.06
N GLU A 154 -9.62 9.38 -0.95
CA GLU A 154 -10.27 10.22 -1.98
C GLU A 154 -9.66 11.63 -2.05
N ASP A 155 -9.05 12.08 -0.95
CA ASP A 155 -8.31 13.34 -0.78
C ASP A 155 -6.80 13.24 -1.07
N GLY A 156 -6.31 12.05 -1.41
CA GLY A 156 -4.91 11.81 -1.74
C GLY A 156 -4.03 11.42 -0.56
N HIS A 157 -4.59 11.03 0.57
CA HIS A 157 -3.80 10.54 1.71
C HIS A 157 -3.31 9.09 1.51
N ILE A 158 -2.13 8.78 2.05
CA ILE A 158 -1.55 7.43 2.14
C ILE A 158 -1.61 6.97 3.60
N ALA A 159 -2.08 5.74 3.87
CA ALA A 159 -2.37 5.26 5.22
C ALA A 159 -3.34 6.23 5.92
N PHE A 160 -3.24 6.46 7.21
CA PHE A 160 -3.99 7.53 7.87
C PHE A 160 -3.19 8.86 7.96
N ASN A 161 -2.33 9.12 6.95
CA ASN A 161 -1.68 10.43 6.84
C ASN A 161 -2.59 11.41 6.07
N GLU A 162 -3.65 11.84 6.74
CA GLU A 162 -4.64 12.80 6.22
C GLU A 162 -3.99 14.11 5.75
N PRO A 163 -4.70 14.94 4.95
CA PRO A 163 -4.21 16.24 4.52
C PRO A 163 -3.57 17.04 5.67
N PHE A 164 -2.46 17.69 5.35
CA PHE A 164 -1.59 18.44 6.27
C PHE A 164 -0.67 17.56 7.15
N SER A 165 -0.67 16.24 7.01
CA SER A 165 0.37 15.39 7.60
C SER A 165 1.73 15.73 7.03
N SER A 166 2.74 15.87 7.89
CA SER A 166 4.11 16.15 7.45
C SER A 166 4.63 15.04 6.53
N LEU A 167 5.24 15.43 5.42
CA LEU A 167 5.93 14.47 4.54
C LEU A 167 7.15 13.80 5.22
N SER A 168 7.60 14.35 6.37
CA SER A 168 8.66 13.77 7.19
C SER A 168 8.15 12.94 8.37
N SER A 169 6.82 12.70 8.45
CA SER A 169 6.22 11.95 9.55
C SER A 169 6.70 10.50 9.59
N ARG A 170 6.80 9.97 10.82
CA ARG A 170 7.08 8.57 11.12
C ARG A 170 5.84 7.92 11.73
N THR A 171 5.92 6.63 12.07
CA THR A 171 4.82 5.90 12.71
C THR A 171 4.41 6.61 14.00
N ARG A 172 3.11 6.85 14.15
CA ARG A 172 2.55 7.65 15.24
C ARG A 172 1.07 7.38 15.45
N VAL A 173 0.57 7.83 16.58
CA VAL A 173 -0.87 7.96 16.83
C VAL A 173 -1.42 9.15 16.02
N VAL A 174 -2.57 8.96 15.39
CA VAL A 174 -3.31 10.02 14.69
C VAL A 174 -4.76 10.06 15.15
N THR A 175 -5.34 11.27 15.20
CA THR A 175 -6.78 11.44 15.36
C THR A 175 -7.41 11.47 13.99
N LEU A 176 -8.40 10.61 13.77
CA LEU A 176 -9.12 10.53 12.50
C LEU A 176 -10.09 11.70 12.37
N THR A 177 -10.12 12.32 11.19
CA THR A 177 -11.09 13.38 10.90
C THR A 177 -12.52 12.84 10.86
N GLN A 178 -13.49 13.74 10.97
CA GLN A 178 -14.89 13.36 10.84
C GLN A 178 -15.17 12.74 9.48
N ASP A 179 -14.63 13.30 8.39
CA ASP A 179 -14.79 12.79 7.03
C ASP A 179 -14.26 11.36 6.90
N THR A 180 -13.07 11.07 7.45
CA THR A 180 -12.51 9.71 7.46
C THR A 180 -13.39 8.74 8.25
N ARG A 181 -13.94 9.17 9.39
CA ARG A 181 -14.85 8.34 10.18
C ARG A 181 -16.17 8.10 9.44
N GLU A 182 -16.71 9.09 8.74
CA GLU A 182 -17.91 8.93 7.91
C GLU A 182 -17.69 7.96 6.74
N VAL A 183 -16.57 8.07 6.05
CA VAL A 183 -16.19 7.13 4.97
C VAL A 183 -16.05 5.71 5.50
N ASN A 184 -15.45 5.52 6.67
CA ASN A 184 -15.24 4.21 7.28
C ASN A 184 -16.47 3.65 8.00
N ALA A 185 -17.50 4.47 8.28
CA ALA A 185 -18.74 4.05 8.92
C ALA A 185 -19.42 2.87 8.21
N ARG A 186 -19.24 2.75 6.90
CA ARG A 186 -19.72 1.61 6.09
C ARG A 186 -19.29 0.23 6.60
N PHE A 187 -18.20 0.18 7.35
CA PHE A 187 -17.68 -1.03 8.00
C PHE A 187 -18.17 -1.17 9.46
N PHE A 188 -18.83 -0.14 10.00
CA PHE A 188 -19.31 -0.04 11.38
C PHE A 188 -20.82 0.24 11.41
N ASP A 189 -21.61 -0.61 10.76
CA ASP A 189 -23.07 -0.51 10.68
C ASP A 189 -23.59 0.85 10.13
N ASN A 190 -22.80 1.54 9.31
CA ASN A 190 -23.02 2.91 8.84
C ASN A 190 -23.13 3.94 9.97
N ASP A 191 -22.50 3.69 11.12
CA ASP A 191 -22.47 4.58 12.28
C ASP A 191 -21.05 5.13 12.50
N PRO A 192 -20.79 6.41 12.17
CA PRO A 192 -19.47 7.01 12.34
C PRO A 192 -19.04 7.12 13.80
N THR A 193 -19.99 7.04 14.76
CA THR A 193 -19.66 7.07 16.19
C THR A 193 -19.01 5.77 16.68
N LYS A 194 -19.22 4.67 15.96
CA LYS A 194 -18.59 3.37 16.23
C LYS A 194 -17.18 3.26 15.65
N VAL A 195 -16.82 4.10 14.70
CA VAL A 195 -15.44 4.15 14.15
C VAL A 195 -14.52 4.72 15.22
N PRO A 196 -13.41 4.04 15.58
CA PRO A 196 -12.46 4.57 16.55
C PRO A 196 -11.99 5.98 16.19
N ALA A 197 -11.78 6.82 17.20
CA ALA A 197 -11.37 8.21 16.99
C ALA A 197 -9.88 8.33 16.66
N GLN A 198 -9.08 7.30 16.97
CA GLN A 198 -7.63 7.31 16.79
C GLN A 198 -7.17 6.02 16.09
N ALA A 199 -6.04 6.12 15.40
CA ALA A 199 -5.34 5.00 14.81
C ALA A 199 -3.83 5.15 15.00
N LEU A 200 -3.12 4.01 14.96
CA LEU A 200 -1.68 3.96 14.76
C LEU A 200 -1.44 3.87 13.26
N THR A 201 -0.53 4.66 12.72
CA THR A 201 -0.26 4.65 11.28
C THR A 201 1.21 4.89 10.98
N VAL A 202 1.75 4.17 9.99
CA VAL A 202 3.06 4.49 9.46
C VAL A 202 3.05 5.91 8.87
N GLY A 203 4.13 6.64 9.06
CA GLY A 203 4.26 7.99 8.54
C GLY A 203 4.57 8.04 7.05
N VAL A 204 4.39 9.21 6.44
CA VAL A 204 4.70 9.43 5.01
C VAL A 204 6.18 9.11 4.73
N ALA A 205 7.10 9.61 5.57
CA ALA A 205 8.53 9.32 5.39
C ALA A 205 8.86 7.83 5.59
N THR A 206 8.12 7.10 6.44
CA THR A 206 8.28 5.66 6.60
C THR A 206 7.93 4.94 5.30
N VAL A 207 6.80 5.28 4.67
CA VAL A 207 6.41 4.76 3.36
C VAL A 207 7.46 5.13 2.30
N LEU A 208 7.83 6.41 2.21
CA LEU A 208 8.76 6.91 1.17
C LEU A 208 10.22 6.46 1.39
N SER A 209 10.57 5.90 2.54
CA SER A 209 11.90 5.29 2.77
C SER A 209 12.01 3.87 2.19
N SER A 210 10.94 3.30 1.66
CA SER A 210 10.93 2.00 0.99
C SER A 210 11.79 2.03 -0.28
N LYS A 211 12.35 0.89 -0.69
CA LYS A 211 13.08 0.82 -1.96
C LYS A 211 12.15 0.99 -3.15
N GLU A 212 10.94 0.45 -3.04
CA GLU A 212 9.87 0.58 -4.02
C GLU A 212 8.54 0.87 -3.32
N VAL A 213 7.72 1.71 -3.92
CA VAL A 213 6.35 2.00 -3.44
C VAL A 213 5.37 1.74 -4.56
N VAL A 214 4.34 0.94 -4.30
CA VAL A 214 3.24 0.66 -5.22
C VAL A 214 1.94 1.11 -4.56
N ILE A 215 1.24 2.06 -5.18
CA ILE A 215 -0.04 2.57 -4.70
C ILE A 215 -1.16 2.16 -5.64
N LEU A 216 -2.16 1.49 -5.10
CA LEU A 216 -3.37 1.10 -5.82
C LEU A 216 -4.41 2.23 -5.74
N ALA A 217 -4.95 2.63 -6.89
CA ALA A 217 -5.95 3.69 -6.97
C ALA A 217 -7.00 3.35 -8.03
N PHE A 218 -8.15 2.81 -7.63
CA PHE A 218 -9.19 2.37 -8.55
C PHE A 218 -10.52 3.10 -8.31
N GLY A 219 -11.23 3.35 -9.42
CA GLY A 219 -12.55 3.98 -9.43
C GLY A 219 -12.52 5.51 -9.46
N SER A 220 -13.60 6.10 -9.98
CA SER A 220 -13.72 7.55 -10.24
C SER A 220 -13.54 8.43 -8.99
N LYS A 221 -13.84 7.92 -7.80
CA LYS A 221 -13.63 8.65 -6.53
C LYS A 221 -12.16 8.99 -6.26
N LYS A 222 -11.20 8.33 -6.94
CA LYS A 222 -9.77 8.59 -6.82
C LYS A 222 -9.23 9.57 -7.87
N ALA A 223 -10.09 10.01 -8.81
CA ALA A 223 -9.64 10.81 -9.95
C ALA A 223 -8.99 12.15 -9.52
N ARG A 224 -9.60 12.84 -8.56
CA ARG A 224 -9.06 14.09 -8.04
C ARG A 224 -7.72 13.88 -7.32
N ALA A 225 -7.63 12.88 -6.46
CA ALA A 225 -6.40 12.53 -5.75
C ALA A 225 -5.25 12.22 -6.72
N LEU A 226 -5.52 11.45 -7.79
CA LEU A 226 -4.50 11.13 -8.79
C LEU A 226 -4.06 12.35 -9.59
N LYS A 227 -5.00 13.22 -9.97
CA LYS A 227 -4.64 14.48 -10.64
C LYS A 227 -3.72 15.34 -9.78
N ASP A 228 -4.07 15.53 -8.51
CA ASP A 228 -3.29 16.34 -7.59
C ASP A 228 -1.91 15.71 -7.29
N ALA A 229 -1.84 14.38 -7.17
CA ALA A 229 -0.58 13.66 -6.95
C ALA A 229 0.35 13.62 -8.16
N ILE A 230 -0.21 13.53 -9.39
CA ILE A 230 0.57 13.36 -10.61
C ILE A 230 0.96 14.71 -11.22
N GLU A 231 0.03 15.67 -11.27
CA GLU A 231 0.18 16.95 -11.97
C GLU A 231 0.29 18.16 -11.04
N GLY A 232 -0.12 18.00 -9.79
CA GLY A 232 -0.01 19.04 -8.77
C GLY A 232 1.41 19.16 -8.22
N PRO A 233 1.67 20.18 -7.39
CA PRO A 233 2.94 20.29 -6.66
C PRO A 233 3.03 19.20 -5.59
N MET A 234 4.26 18.80 -5.23
CA MET A 234 4.48 18.00 -4.04
C MET A 234 4.01 18.79 -2.81
N SER A 235 3.04 18.25 -2.08
CA SER A 235 2.35 18.96 -1.00
C SER A 235 1.89 18.00 0.09
N HIS A 236 1.97 18.45 1.33
CA HIS A 236 1.38 17.73 2.47
C HIS A 236 -0.18 17.75 2.45
N TYR A 237 -0.80 18.55 1.60
CA TYR A 237 -2.25 18.50 1.38
C TYR A 237 -2.68 17.20 0.68
N CYS A 238 -1.86 16.69 -0.23
CA CYS A 238 -2.00 15.40 -0.90
C CYS A 238 -0.72 14.60 -0.65
N THR A 239 -0.71 13.76 0.39
CA THR A 239 0.52 13.07 0.80
C THR A 239 1.01 12.05 -0.23
N LEU A 240 0.13 11.55 -1.12
CA LEU A 240 0.50 10.75 -2.29
C LEU A 240 1.45 11.51 -3.23
N SER A 241 1.37 12.85 -3.28
CA SER A 241 2.28 13.65 -4.12
C SER A 241 3.76 13.50 -3.76
N GLY A 242 4.06 13.01 -2.55
CA GLY A 242 5.42 12.66 -2.13
C GLY A 242 6.10 11.63 -3.04
N LEU A 243 5.34 10.81 -3.76
CA LEU A 243 5.88 9.86 -4.74
C LEU A 243 6.60 10.55 -5.91
N GLN A 244 6.33 11.83 -6.19
CA GLN A 244 7.07 12.58 -7.21
C GLN A 244 8.57 12.65 -6.92
N ASN A 245 8.96 12.60 -5.64
CA ASN A 245 10.36 12.59 -5.20
C ASN A 245 10.91 11.17 -4.94
N HIS A 246 10.11 10.13 -5.11
CA HIS A 246 10.53 8.77 -4.86
C HIS A 246 11.19 8.15 -6.10
N PRO A 247 12.39 7.51 -5.98
CA PRO A 247 13.14 7.00 -7.13
C PRO A 247 12.44 5.80 -7.81
N ALA A 248 11.54 5.11 -7.12
CA ALA A 248 10.83 3.92 -7.60
C ALA A 248 9.38 3.89 -7.11
N GLY A 249 8.68 5.02 -7.22
CA GLY A 249 7.25 5.13 -6.93
C GLY A 249 6.41 4.71 -8.14
N THR A 250 5.40 3.88 -7.92
CA THR A 250 4.46 3.42 -8.94
C THR A 250 3.03 3.60 -8.48
N ILE A 251 2.20 4.24 -9.29
CA ILE A 251 0.75 4.29 -9.11
C ILE A 251 0.14 3.29 -10.09
N VAL A 252 -0.65 2.36 -9.60
CA VAL A 252 -1.45 1.43 -10.42
C VAL A 252 -2.90 1.88 -10.35
N CYS A 253 -3.46 2.26 -11.49
CA CYS A 253 -4.78 2.87 -11.57
C CYS A 253 -5.61 2.27 -12.71
N ASP A 254 -6.91 2.60 -12.72
CA ASP A 254 -7.80 2.26 -13.81
C ASP A 254 -8.24 3.48 -14.62
N GLU A 255 -8.91 3.25 -15.74
CA GLU A 255 -9.39 4.32 -16.65
C GLU A 255 -10.34 5.30 -15.93
N ASN A 256 -11.08 4.84 -14.90
CA ASN A 256 -11.97 5.69 -14.13
C ASN A 256 -11.20 6.61 -13.18
N SER A 257 -10.20 6.10 -12.50
CA SER A 257 -9.43 6.86 -11.52
C SER A 257 -8.43 7.83 -12.15
N ILE A 258 -8.06 7.66 -13.44
CA ILE A 258 -7.16 8.57 -14.15
C ILE A 258 -7.91 9.69 -14.92
N SER A 259 -9.25 9.72 -14.88
CA SER A 259 -10.10 10.52 -15.76
C SER A 259 -9.95 12.03 -15.63
N GLU A 260 -9.42 12.57 -14.52
CA GLU A 260 -9.14 14.01 -14.37
C GLU A 260 -7.72 14.43 -14.76
N VAL A 261 -6.85 13.47 -15.05
CA VAL A 261 -5.48 13.76 -15.50
C VAL A 261 -5.51 14.24 -16.96
N LYS A 262 -4.65 15.20 -17.31
CA LYS A 262 -4.57 15.72 -18.68
C LYS A 262 -4.27 14.61 -19.69
N VAL A 263 -4.88 14.72 -20.88
CA VAL A 263 -4.65 13.77 -21.99
C VAL A 263 -3.17 13.65 -22.36
N SER A 264 -2.39 14.74 -22.24
CA SER A 264 -0.94 14.71 -22.48
C SER A 264 -0.20 13.81 -21.48
N SER A 265 -0.53 13.92 -20.19
CA SER A 265 0.06 13.11 -19.13
C SER A 265 -0.36 11.65 -19.25
N TYR A 266 -1.64 11.37 -19.53
CA TYR A 266 -2.13 10.03 -19.81
C TYR A 266 -1.34 9.38 -20.97
N ARG A 267 -1.23 10.07 -22.10
CA ARG A 267 -0.49 9.57 -23.27
C ARG A 267 0.99 9.34 -22.98
N TYR A 268 1.60 10.21 -22.19
CA TYR A 268 2.99 10.07 -21.77
C TYR A 268 3.20 8.75 -21.02
N PHE A 269 2.41 8.46 -19.97
CA PHE A 269 2.56 7.25 -19.18
C PHE A 269 2.28 5.98 -19.99
N LYS A 270 1.26 5.98 -20.86
CA LYS A 270 0.99 4.87 -21.78
C LYS A 270 2.16 4.61 -22.74
N ALA A 271 2.77 5.66 -23.26
CA ALA A 271 3.92 5.54 -24.17
C ALA A 271 5.18 5.02 -23.44
N VAL A 272 5.45 5.51 -22.22
CA VAL A 272 6.57 5.05 -21.40
C VAL A 272 6.43 3.56 -21.08
N GLU A 273 5.25 3.13 -20.63
CA GLU A 273 4.99 1.73 -20.32
C GLU A 273 5.15 0.84 -21.59
N ALA A 274 4.63 1.27 -22.73
CA ALA A 274 4.78 0.53 -23.97
C ALA A 274 6.24 0.37 -24.39
N ALA A 275 7.07 1.41 -24.21
CA ALA A 275 8.49 1.36 -24.51
C ALA A 275 9.31 0.46 -23.56
N GLU A 276 8.87 0.32 -22.30
CA GLU A 276 9.52 -0.57 -21.32
C GLU A 276 9.19 -2.04 -21.56
N ASN A 277 8.06 -2.33 -22.20
CA ASN A 277 7.59 -3.69 -22.52
C ASN A 277 8.01 -4.17 -23.93
N ALA A 278 8.63 -3.28 -24.74
CA ALA A 278 9.12 -3.60 -26.10
C ALA A 278 10.56 -4.12 -26.06
#